data_4420d9445f373cfff76938faac7bb185
#
_entry.id   4420d9445f373cfff76938faac7bb185
#
_cell.length_a   1.000
_cell.length_b   1.000
_cell.length_c   1.000
_cell.angle_alpha   90.00
_cell.angle_beta   90.00
_cell.angle_gamma   90.00
#
_symmetry.space_group_name_H-M   'P 1'
#
loop_
_entity.id
_entity.type
_entity.pdbx_description
1 polymer ?
#
loop_
_entity_poly.entity_id
_entity_poly.type
_entity_poly.pdbx_seq_one_letter_code
_entity_poly.pdbx_strand_id
1 'polypeptide(L)'
;MSLPLHPRIGVSTWSLHKSITAGTPLLDIPAQVAAHGMGKLEVCHFHFPRTDAAYLAEFRAALESAGVEFYTLLIDEGDLTSPDRAERDRVLAMITHWIEVAAQVGARRVRVIAGDAAPTEESLRLSKAGLLEVLRHADAHGVRVVTENWHPLLDHPAAIITLMERMEGRLGLKLDFGNWPGDRKYVDLPRIAPLAECTHAKATFPAPGEMDRTDFTRCLDICRDAGFQGPHILIFSDPGDEWDSLDQMREVVLPYAVGTTRRAG
;
A
#
# COMPACT_ATOMS: atom_id res chain seq x y z
N MET A 1 1.52 11.53 27.27
CA MET A 1 0.13 11.48 26.74
C MET A 1 0.21 10.80 25.39
N SER A 2 -0.57 9.74 25.14
CA SER A 2 -0.61 9.10 23.82
C SER A 2 -1.24 10.07 22.80
N LEU A 3 -0.70 10.10 21.59
CA LEU A 3 -1.28 10.85 20.49
C LEU A 3 -2.64 10.23 20.10
N PRO A 4 -3.66 11.03 19.73
CA PRO A 4 -4.90 10.47 19.21
C PRO A 4 -4.64 9.78 17.86
N LEU A 5 -5.27 8.62 17.65
CA LEU A 5 -5.14 7.87 16.41
C LEU A 5 -5.77 8.66 15.24
N HIS A 6 -4.99 8.87 14.19
CA HIS A 6 -5.51 9.52 12.98
C HIS A 6 -6.04 8.48 11.98
N PRO A 7 -7.34 8.46 11.65
CA PRO A 7 -7.95 7.39 10.86
C PRO A 7 -7.53 7.35 9.39
N ARG A 8 -6.87 8.40 8.89
CA ARG A 8 -6.40 8.51 7.50
C ARG A 8 -4.88 8.53 7.37
N ILE A 9 -4.14 8.25 8.45
CA ILE A 9 -2.68 8.09 8.42
C ILE A 9 -2.35 6.70 8.92
N GLY A 10 -1.47 6.02 8.19
CA GLY A 10 -0.98 4.70 8.54
C GLY A 10 0.49 4.53 8.19
N VAL A 11 1.00 3.36 8.48
CA VAL A 11 2.38 2.96 8.16
C VAL A 11 2.40 1.55 7.58
N SER A 12 3.34 1.28 6.68
CA SER A 12 3.63 -0.08 6.21
C SER A 12 4.77 -0.69 7.04
N THR A 13 4.69 -1.98 7.30
CA THR A 13 5.80 -2.73 7.92
C THR A 13 7.07 -2.74 7.05
N TRP A 14 6.97 -2.39 5.76
CA TRP A 14 8.14 -2.10 4.93
C TRP A 14 9.02 -1.01 5.56
N SER A 15 8.42 0.01 6.14
CA SER A 15 9.11 1.12 6.81
C SER A 15 9.75 0.72 8.15
N LEU A 16 9.35 -0.43 8.71
CA LEU A 16 9.83 -0.99 9.97
C LEU A 16 10.63 -2.28 9.74
N HIS A 17 11.10 -2.48 8.50
CA HIS A 17 11.77 -3.71 8.10
C HIS A 17 13.05 -3.97 8.90
N LYS A 18 13.83 -2.92 9.20
CA LYS A 18 15.06 -3.07 10.00
C LYS A 18 14.75 -3.53 11.43
N SER A 19 13.77 -2.90 12.07
CA SER A 19 13.33 -3.26 13.43
C SER A 19 12.77 -4.68 13.49
N ILE A 20 11.92 -5.07 12.51
CA ILE A 20 11.34 -6.42 12.45
C ILE A 20 12.41 -7.47 12.21
N THR A 21 13.34 -7.25 11.28
CA THR A 21 14.45 -8.18 11.00
C THR A 21 15.47 -8.24 12.12
N ALA A 22 15.59 -7.18 12.92
CA ALA A 22 16.39 -7.15 14.15
C ALA A 22 15.73 -7.88 15.34
N GLY A 23 14.48 -8.38 15.17
CA GLY A 23 13.82 -9.22 16.15
C GLY A 23 12.57 -8.60 16.81
N THR A 24 12.12 -7.41 16.42
CA THR A 24 10.84 -6.86 16.90
C THR A 24 9.69 -7.76 16.43
N PRO A 25 8.89 -8.36 17.34
CA PRO A 25 7.79 -9.22 16.96
C PRO A 25 6.71 -8.43 16.19
N LEU A 26 6.14 -9.03 15.14
CA LEU A 26 5.02 -8.41 14.41
C LEU A 26 3.82 -8.12 15.32
N LEU A 27 3.63 -8.90 16.39
CA LEU A 27 2.57 -8.70 17.40
C LEU A 27 2.71 -7.40 18.18
N ASP A 28 3.92 -6.84 18.28
CA ASP A 28 4.19 -5.60 19.03
C ASP A 28 4.00 -4.35 18.14
N ILE A 29 3.98 -4.52 16.82
CA ILE A 29 3.90 -3.40 15.86
C ILE A 29 2.60 -2.61 15.99
N PRO A 30 1.39 -3.20 16.17
CA PRO A 30 0.16 -2.43 16.33
C PRO A 30 0.22 -1.41 17.49
N ALA A 31 0.78 -1.81 18.61
CA ALA A 31 0.93 -0.93 19.77
C ALA A 31 1.90 0.22 19.51
N GLN A 32 2.99 -0.03 18.80
CA GLN A 32 3.94 1.02 18.38
C GLN A 32 3.29 1.99 17.41
N VAL A 33 2.56 1.50 16.40
CA VAL A 33 1.81 2.33 15.43
C VAL A 33 0.83 3.26 16.15
N ALA A 34 0.11 2.73 17.14
CA ALA A 34 -0.80 3.50 17.97
C ALA A 34 -0.08 4.57 18.80
N ALA A 35 1.08 4.24 19.38
CA ALA A 35 1.88 5.18 20.16
C ALA A 35 2.32 6.40 19.34
N HIS A 36 2.56 6.22 18.03
CA HIS A 36 2.88 7.27 17.07
C HIS A 36 1.64 7.94 16.45
N GLY A 37 0.42 7.68 16.96
CA GLY A 37 -0.82 8.34 16.56
C GLY A 37 -1.31 7.98 15.15
N MET A 38 -0.92 6.84 14.62
CA MET A 38 -1.37 6.32 13.32
C MET A 38 -2.46 5.27 13.51
N GLY A 39 -3.55 5.37 12.74
CA GLY A 39 -4.73 4.50 12.90
C GLY A 39 -4.77 3.32 11.92
N LYS A 40 -3.79 3.17 11.03
CA LYS A 40 -3.77 2.11 10.03
C LYS A 40 -2.39 1.46 9.94
N LEU A 41 -2.41 0.14 9.72
CA LEU A 41 -1.22 -0.67 9.50
C LEU A 41 -1.36 -1.43 8.18
N GLU A 42 -0.31 -1.42 7.37
CA GLU A 42 -0.12 -2.35 6.26
C GLU A 42 1.00 -3.32 6.60
N VAL A 43 0.82 -4.58 6.23
CA VAL A 43 1.81 -5.63 6.52
C VAL A 43 2.24 -6.30 5.23
N CYS A 44 3.55 -6.33 4.98
CA CYS A 44 4.14 -7.14 3.93
C CYS A 44 3.99 -8.62 4.28
N HIS A 45 3.53 -9.42 3.34
CA HIS A 45 3.24 -10.84 3.55
C HIS A 45 4.42 -11.60 4.16
N PHE A 46 5.64 -11.28 3.76
CA PHE A 46 6.87 -11.92 4.25
C PHE A 46 7.28 -11.52 5.68
N HIS A 47 6.59 -10.57 6.31
CA HIS A 47 6.76 -10.26 7.74
C HIS A 47 5.91 -11.15 8.66
N PHE A 48 4.98 -11.92 8.12
CA PHE A 48 4.30 -12.94 8.90
C PHE A 48 5.26 -14.12 9.18
N PRO A 49 5.63 -14.40 10.43
CA PRO A 49 6.53 -15.51 10.74
C PRO A 49 5.83 -16.86 10.57
N ARG A 50 4.50 -16.88 10.63
CA ARG A 50 3.63 -18.04 10.43
C ARG A 50 2.19 -17.59 10.19
N THR A 51 1.38 -18.46 9.59
CA THR A 51 -0.02 -18.16 9.20
C THR A 51 -1.02 -19.17 9.79
N ASP A 52 -0.65 -19.87 10.88
CA ASP A 52 -1.59 -20.74 11.61
C ASP A 52 -2.67 -19.92 12.32
N ALA A 53 -3.83 -20.53 12.53
CA ALA A 53 -5.01 -19.85 13.08
C ALA A 53 -4.78 -19.20 14.45
N ALA A 54 -3.92 -19.81 15.29
CA ALA A 54 -3.64 -19.28 16.62
C ALA A 54 -2.87 -17.96 16.51
N TYR A 55 -1.80 -17.92 15.69
CA TYR A 55 -1.02 -16.70 15.48
C TYR A 55 -1.84 -15.59 14.83
N LEU A 56 -2.65 -15.92 13.84
CA LEU A 56 -3.51 -14.92 13.17
C LEU A 56 -4.55 -14.34 14.15
N ALA A 57 -5.09 -15.15 15.06
CA ALA A 57 -5.97 -14.68 16.12
C ALA A 57 -5.24 -13.76 17.13
N GLU A 58 -4.00 -14.10 17.52
CA GLU A 58 -3.17 -13.25 18.37
C GLU A 58 -2.88 -11.90 17.71
N PHE A 59 -2.53 -11.89 16.41
CA PHE A 59 -2.25 -10.66 15.68
C PHE A 59 -3.51 -9.79 15.52
N ARG A 60 -4.65 -10.40 15.25
CA ARG A 60 -5.94 -9.69 15.24
C ARG A 60 -6.24 -9.06 16.60
N ALA A 61 -6.05 -9.80 17.69
CA ALA A 61 -6.26 -9.27 19.04
C ALA A 61 -5.31 -8.09 19.36
N ALA A 62 -4.05 -8.14 18.89
CA ALA A 62 -3.10 -7.04 19.05
C ALA A 62 -3.55 -5.78 18.32
N LEU A 63 -4.07 -5.91 17.09
CA LEU A 63 -4.65 -4.80 16.31
C LEU A 63 -5.87 -4.19 17.03
N GLU A 64 -6.80 -5.04 17.47
CA GLU A 64 -8.02 -4.62 18.19
C GLU A 64 -7.66 -3.90 19.50
N SER A 65 -6.71 -4.44 20.28
CA SER A 65 -6.23 -3.82 21.52
C SER A 65 -5.58 -2.45 21.30
N ALA A 66 -4.86 -2.28 20.20
CA ALA A 66 -4.22 -1.02 19.83
C ALA A 66 -5.18 -0.02 19.18
N GLY A 67 -6.37 -0.46 18.76
CA GLY A 67 -7.33 0.34 17.98
C GLY A 67 -6.82 0.66 16.56
N VAL A 68 -5.90 -0.14 16.03
CA VAL A 68 -5.28 0.04 14.71
C VAL A 68 -5.97 -0.86 13.68
N GLU A 69 -6.41 -0.27 12.58
CA GLU A 69 -7.02 -1.01 11.48
C GLU A 69 -5.94 -1.72 10.66
N PHE A 70 -6.08 -3.04 10.45
CA PHE A 70 -5.31 -3.75 9.42
C PHE A 70 -5.83 -3.33 8.05
N TYR A 71 -5.16 -2.37 7.43
CA TYR A 71 -5.68 -1.70 6.24
C TYR A 71 -5.41 -2.49 4.96
N THR A 72 -4.17 -2.96 4.75
CA THR A 72 -3.80 -3.73 3.55
C THR A 72 -2.77 -4.81 3.90
N LEU A 73 -2.96 -6.02 3.40
CA LEU A 73 -1.91 -7.02 3.29
C LEU A 73 -1.20 -6.80 1.95
N LEU A 74 0.12 -6.59 1.97
CA LEU A 74 0.94 -6.35 0.78
C LEU A 74 1.56 -7.68 0.32
N ILE A 75 1.21 -8.11 -0.90
CA ILE A 75 1.80 -9.29 -1.55
C ILE A 75 2.86 -8.75 -2.51
N ASP A 76 4.14 -8.93 -2.14
CA ASP A 76 5.31 -8.34 -2.81
C ASP A 76 6.02 -9.32 -3.75
N GLU A 77 5.33 -10.35 -4.21
CA GLU A 77 5.85 -11.34 -5.13
C GLU A 77 4.78 -11.83 -6.10
N GLY A 78 5.23 -12.45 -7.19
CA GLY A 78 4.38 -13.06 -8.21
C GLY A 78 4.24 -12.21 -9.47
N ASP A 79 4.19 -12.88 -10.62
CA ASP A 79 4.00 -12.26 -11.94
C ASP A 79 2.78 -12.86 -12.64
N LEU A 80 1.69 -12.08 -12.71
CA LEU A 80 0.47 -12.45 -13.44
C LEU A 80 0.65 -12.39 -14.96
N THR A 81 1.78 -11.87 -15.45
CA THR A 81 2.08 -11.72 -16.87
C THR A 81 3.14 -12.73 -17.38
N SER A 82 3.61 -13.62 -16.53
CA SER A 82 4.53 -14.68 -16.95
C SER A 82 4.02 -15.42 -18.19
N PRO A 83 4.85 -15.69 -19.21
CA PRO A 83 4.46 -16.50 -20.36
C PRO A 83 4.17 -17.96 -19.98
N ASP A 84 4.78 -18.44 -18.89
CA ASP A 84 4.54 -19.80 -18.38
C ASP A 84 3.22 -19.85 -17.60
N ARG A 85 2.27 -20.66 -18.11
CA ARG A 85 0.98 -20.87 -17.47
C ARG A 85 1.13 -21.50 -16.08
N ALA A 86 2.02 -22.47 -15.91
CA ALA A 86 2.19 -23.15 -14.63
C ALA A 86 2.73 -22.17 -13.56
N GLU A 87 3.55 -21.20 -13.97
CA GLU A 87 3.98 -20.11 -13.10
C GLU A 87 2.79 -19.24 -12.69
N ARG A 88 1.96 -18.78 -13.63
CA ARG A 88 0.77 -17.98 -13.30
C ARG A 88 -0.18 -18.73 -12.37
N ASP A 89 -0.37 -20.05 -12.59
CA ASP A 89 -1.24 -20.86 -11.72
C ASP A 89 -0.67 -20.96 -10.27
N ARG A 90 0.67 -21.03 -10.10
CA ARG A 90 1.33 -20.98 -8.79
C ARG A 90 1.15 -19.59 -8.13
N VAL A 91 1.33 -18.52 -8.88
CA VAL A 91 1.13 -17.15 -8.42
C VAL A 91 -0.31 -16.95 -7.95
N LEU A 92 -1.30 -17.40 -8.71
CA LEU A 92 -2.71 -17.32 -8.32
C LEU A 92 -3.00 -18.11 -7.03
N ALA A 93 -2.44 -19.30 -6.86
CA ALA A 93 -2.59 -20.08 -5.64
C ALA A 93 -1.96 -19.36 -4.43
N MET A 94 -0.78 -18.77 -4.58
CA MET A 94 -0.11 -17.99 -3.56
C MET A 94 -0.94 -16.74 -3.17
N ILE A 95 -1.40 -15.97 -4.14
CA ILE A 95 -2.26 -14.80 -3.89
C ILE A 95 -3.55 -15.20 -3.18
N THR A 96 -4.18 -16.29 -3.59
CA THR A 96 -5.38 -16.85 -2.96
C THR A 96 -5.14 -17.15 -1.48
N HIS A 97 -4.04 -17.83 -1.16
CA HIS A 97 -3.67 -18.10 0.24
C HIS A 97 -3.57 -16.80 1.06
N TRP A 98 -2.91 -15.77 0.54
CA TRP A 98 -2.75 -14.51 1.26
C TRP A 98 -4.05 -13.71 1.38
N ILE A 99 -5.00 -13.86 0.45
CA ILE A 99 -6.36 -13.32 0.60
C ILE A 99 -7.08 -13.98 1.78
N GLU A 100 -6.96 -15.29 1.95
CA GLU A 100 -7.54 -16.02 3.08
C GLU A 100 -6.92 -15.57 4.41
N VAL A 101 -5.59 -15.41 4.46
CA VAL A 101 -4.90 -14.85 5.64
C VAL A 101 -5.40 -13.43 5.93
N ALA A 102 -5.47 -12.56 4.93
CA ALA A 102 -5.98 -11.20 5.06
C ALA A 102 -7.39 -11.16 5.65
N ALA A 103 -8.29 -12.00 5.14
CA ALA A 103 -9.67 -12.11 5.63
C ALA A 103 -9.73 -12.60 7.10
N GLN A 104 -8.93 -13.60 7.47
CA GLN A 104 -8.89 -14.13 8.84
C GLN A 104 -8.45 -13.08 9.88
N VAL A 105 -7.48 -12.24 9.52
CA VAL A 105 -7.02 -11.15 10.41
C VAL A 105 -7.93 -9.92 10.35
N GLY A 106 -8.75 -9.80 9.30
CA GLY A 106 -9.67 -8.67 9.10
C GLY A 106 -9.07 -7.51 8.30
N ALA A 107 -8.09 -7.79 7.43
CA ALA A 107 -7.57 -6.80 6.50
C ALA A 107 -8.66 -6.34 5.53
N ARG A 108 -8.73 -5.03 5.30
CA ARG A 108 -9.70 -4.45 4.37
C ARG A 108 -9.33 -4.70 2.91
N ARG A 109 -8.04 -4.83 2.63
CA ARG A 109 -7.49 -4.90 1.28
C ARG A 109 -6.33 -5.88 1.19
N VAL A 110 -6.10 -6.32 -0.03
CA VAL A 110 -4.82 -6.91 -0.45
C VAL A 110 -4.25 -6.10 -1.62
N ARG A 111 -2.94 -5.86 -1.61
CA ARG A 111 -2.26 -5.30 -2.77
C ARG A 111 -1.52 -6.42 -3.48
N VAL A 112 -1.73 -6.50 -4.79
CA VAL A 112 -1.09 -7.48 -5.68
C VAL A 112 -0.26 -6.79 -6.75
N ILE A 113 0.81 -7.42 -7.20
CA ILE A 113 1.58 -7.01 -8.37
C ILE A 113 0.77 -7.36 -9.62
N ALA A 114 0.48 -6.37 -10.48
CA ALA A 114 -0.31 -6.59 -11.68
C ALA A 114 0.44 -7.40 -12.74
N GLY A 115 1.78 -7.33 -12.75
CA GLY A 115 2.66 -8.08 -13.63
C GLY A 115 4.05 -7.47 -13.74
N ASP A 116 5.00 -8.27 -14.21
CA ASP A 116 6.42 -7.91 -14.33
C ASP A 116 6.91 -7.81 -15.80
N ALA A 117 6.04 -8.12 -16.76
CA ALA A 117 6.35 -7.92 -18.18
C ALA A 117 6.19 -6.46 -18.61
N ALA A 118 6.90 -6.05 -19.65
CA ALA A 118 6.68 -4.75 -20.29
C ALA A 118 5.20 -4.57 -20.73
N PRO A 119 4.65 -3.34 -20.72
CA PRO A 119 3.25 -3.09 -21.02
C PRO A 119 2.95 -3.24 -22.52
N THR A 120 2.53 -4.42 -22.91
CA THR A 120 2.03 -4.76 -24.24
C THR A 120 0.54 -5.12 -24.16
N GLU A 121 -0.13 -5.21 -25.30
CA GLU A 121 -1.51 -5.68 -25.34
C GLU A 121 -1.66 -7.08 -24.72
N GLU A 122 -0.71 -7.97 -24.99
CA GLU A 122 -0.72 -9.34 -24.48
C GLU A 122 -0.49 -9.37 -22.96
N SER A 123 0.50 -8.64 -22.42
CA SER A 123 0.77 -8.61 -20.98
C SER A 123 -0.38 -7.98 -20.21
N LEU A 124 -1.01 -6.92 -20.74
CA LEU A 124 -2.21 -6.32 -20.15
C LEU A 124 -3.41 -7.28 -20.18
N ARG A 125 -3.54 -8.10 -21.24
CA ARG A 125 -4.57 -9.14 -21.34
C ARG A 125 -4.35 -10.25 -20.30
N LEU A 126 -3.11 -10.72 -20.15
CA LEU A 126 -2.75 -11.72 -19.13
C LEU A 126 -2.98 -11.20 -17.72
N SER A 127 -2.51 -9.99 -17.42
CA SER A 127 -2.74 -9.31 -16.14
C SER A 127 -4.22 -9.22 -15.80
N LYS A 128 -5.05 -8.71 -16.75
CA LYS A 128 -6.49 -8.64 -16.56
C LYS A 128 -7.09 -10.03 -16.24
N ALA A 129 -6.72 -11.06 -16.99
CA ALA A 129 -7.24 -12.41 -16.76
C ALA A 129 -6.90 -12.93 -15.36
N GLY A 130 -5.64 -12.78 -14.93
CA GLY A 130 -5.20 -13.17 -13.59
C GLY A 130 -5.90 -12.36 -12.49
N LEU A 131 -5.98 -11.03 -12.65
CA LEU A 131 -6.68 -10.16 -11.70
C LEU A 131 -8.16 -10.48 -11.57
N LEU A 132 -8.85 -10.89 -12.64
CA LEU A 132 -10.26 -11.33 -12.55
C LEU A 132 -10.41 -12.60 -11.71
N GLU A 133 -9.46 -13.54 -11.78
CA GLU A 133 -9.44 -14.72 -10.90
C GLU A 133 -9.19 -14.33 -9.45
N VAL A 134 -8.21 -13.45 -9.20
CA VAL A 134 -7.92 -12.89 -7.87
C VAL A 134 -9.16 -12.20 -7.28
N LEU A 135 -9.84 -11.35 -8.07
CA LEU A 135 -11.04 -10.64 -7.65
C LEU A 135 -12.18 -11.59 -7.28
N ARG A 136 -12.41 -12.63 -8.09
CA ARG A 136 -13.45 -13.61 -7.78
C ARG A 136 -13.25 -14.27 -6.42
N HIS A 137 -11.98 -14.56 -6.08
CA HIS A 137 -11.64 -15.14 -4.79
C HIS A 137 -11.76 -14.11 -3.66
N ALA A 138 -11.26 -12.90 -3.87
CA ALA A 138 -11.31 -11.82 -2.89
C ALA A 138 -12.74 -11.37 -2.56
N ASP A 139 -13.62 -11.31 -3.57
CA ASP A 139 -15.04 -10.98 -3.41
C ASP A 139 -15.74 -11.98 -2.47
N ALA A 140 -15.41 -13.29 -2.57
CA ALA A 140 -15.94 -14.32 -1.69
C ALA A 140 -15.53 -14.16 -0.22
N HIS A 141 -14.43 -13.44 0.04
CA HIS A 141 -13.88 -13.17 1.37
C HIS A 141 -14.13 -11.73 1.85
N GLY A 142 -14.80 -10.90 1.06
CA GLY A 142 -15.07 -9.50 1.40
C GLY A 142 -13.83 -8.61 1.43
N VAL A 143 -12.79 -8.96 0.67
CA VAL A 143 -11.50 -8.24 0.62
C VAL A 143 -11.39 -7.46 -0.68
N ARG A 144 -11.05 -6.16 -0.59
CA ARG A 144 -10.79 -5.31 -1.76
C ARG A 144 -9.41 -5.60 -2.34
N VAL A 145 -9.32 -5.80 -3.65
CA VAL A 145 -8.03 -5.92 -4.36
C VAL A 145 -7.60 -4.56 -4.89
N VAL A 146 -6.36 -4.19 -4.63
CA VAL A 146 -5.71 -3.01 -5.20
C VAL A 146 -4.40 -3.42 -5.86
N THR A 147 -3.97 -2.65 -6.85
CA THR A 147 -2.61 -2.71 -7.42
C THR A 147 -1.91 -1.38 -7.21
N GLU A 148 -0.68 -1.25 -7.66
CA GLU A 148 0.18 -0.10 -7.41
C GLU A 148 0.90 0.32 -8.70
N ASN A 149 1.26 1.59 -8.85
CA ASN A 149 2.16 2.06 -9.92
C ASN A 149 3.58 1.56 -9.66
N TRP A 150 3.77 0.27 -9.87
CA TRP A 150 4.98 -0.48 -9.55
C TRP A 150 5.20 -1.60 -10.56
N HIS A 151 6.42 -2.08 -10.68
CA HIS A 151 6.84 -3.08 -11.66
C HIS A 151 6.71 -2.63 -13.13
N PRO A 152 7.42 -3.28 -14.07
CA PRO A 152 7.46 -2.89 -15.48
C PRO A 152 6.11 -2.74 -16.16
N LEU A 153 5.13 -3.58 -15.80
CA LEU A 153 3.79 -3.48 -16.41
C LEU A 153 3.12 -2.13 -16.14
N LEU A 154 3.33 -1.56 -14.95
CA LEU A 154 2.69 -0.32 -14.49
C LEU A 154 3.70 0.80 -14.22
N ASP A 155 4.80 0.85 -14.98
CA ASP A 155 5.86 1.84 -14.84
C ASP A 155 5.52 3.21 -15.45
N HIS A 156 4.35 3.34 -16.09
CA HIS A 156 3.89 4.62 -16.65
C HIS A 156 2.35 4.73 -16.70
N PRO A 157 1.80 5.97 -16.75
CA PRO A 157 0.37 6.22 -16.61
C PRO A 157 -0.53 5.54 -17.63
N ALA A 158 -0.09 5.43 -18.89
CA ALA A 158 -0.95 4.91 -19.96
C ALA A 158 -1.33 3.44 -19.69
N ALA A 159 -0.39 2.60 -19.21
CA ALA A 159 -0.66 1.21 -18.88
C ALA A 159 -1.63 1.10 -17.70
N ILE A 160 -1.44 1.93 -16.65
CA ILE A 160 -2.33 1.99 -15.50
C ILE A 160 -3.76 2.36 -15.93
N ILE A 161 -3.91 3.46 -16.65
CA ILE A 161 -5.22 3.94 -17.11
C ILE A 161 -5.91 2.84 -17.93
N THR A 162 -5.20 2.24 -18.90
CA THR A 162 -5.73 1.16 -19.71
C THR A 162 -6.16 -0.04 -18.87
N LEU A 163 -5.35 -0.47 -17.89
CA LEU A 163 -5.70 -1.58 -17.02
C LEU A 163 -6.93 -1.23 -16.16
N MET A 164 -6.95 -0.06 -15.54
CA MET A 164 -8.06 0.38 -14.68
C MET A 164 -9.38 0.48 -15.45
N GLU A 165 -9.36 1.02 -16.67
CA GLU A 165 -10.53 1.06 -17.57
C GLU A 165 -11.03 -0.36 -17.88
N ARG A 166 -10.12 -1.30 -18.21
CA ARG A 166 -10.47 -2.69 -18.49
C ARG A 166 -11.02 -3.46 -17.28
N MET A 167 -10.70 -2.99 -16.07
CA MET A 167 -11.18 -3.57 -14.81
C MET A 167 -12.50 -2.96 -14.32
N GLU A 168 -13.02 -1.92 -14.98
CA GLU A 168 -14.38 -1.37 -14.77
C GLU A 168 -14.69 -1.04 -13.29
N GLY A 169 -13.73 -0.44 -12.55
CA GLY A 169 -13.86 -0.08 -11.14
C GLY A 169 -13.73 -1.25 -10.15
N ARG A 170 -13.55 -2.47 -10.62
CA ARG A 170 -13.38 -3.65 -9.76
C ARG A 170 -12.02 -3.69 -9.08
N LEU A 171 -10.98 -3.14 -9.69
CA LEU A 171 -9.63 -3.03 -9.14
C LEU A 171 -9.42 -1.64 -8.56
N GLY A 172 -8.76 -1.54 -7.39
CA GLY A 172 -8.32 -0.27 -6.81
C GLY A 172 -6.89 0.07 -7.21
N LEU A 173 -6.53 1.35 -7.08
CA LEU A 173 -5.16 1.83 -7.28
C LEU A 173 -4.58 2.38 -5.96
N LYS A 174 -3.41 1.91 -5.60
CA LYS A 174 -2.52 2.51 -4.62
C LYS A 174 -1.51 3.38 -5.38
N LEU A 175 -1.43 4.67 -5.01
CA LEU A 175 -0.51 5.63 -5.61
C LEU A 175 0.76 5.72 -4.79
N ASP A 176 1.88 5.21 -5.29
CA ASP A 176 3.19 5.35 -4.68
C ASP A 176 3.93 6.56 -5.23
N PHE A 177 4.53 7.38 -4.34
CA PHE A 177 5.24 8.61 -4.70
C PHE A 177 6.67 8.37 -5.15
N GLY A 178 7.25 7.22 -4.83
CA GLY A 178 8.68 6.94 -5.04
C GLY A 178 8.99 5.90 -6.11
N ASN A 179 8.00 5.16 -6.62
CA ASN A 179 8.24 4.09 -7.60
C ASN A 179 8.61 4.63 -8.99
N TRP A 180 8.27 5.89 -9.28
CA TRP A 180 8.67 6.56 -10.51
C TRP A 180 9.74 7.62 -10.20
N PRO A 181 11.00 7.38 -10.57
CA PRO A 181 12.11 8.26 -10.19
C PRO A 181 12.16 9.55 -11.02
N GLY A 182 12.81 10.57 -10.45
CA GLY A 182 13.11 11.83 -11.11
C GLY A 182 11.89 12.74 -11.30
N ASP A 183 12.09 13.85 -12.00
CA ASP A 183 11.08 14.90 -12.16
C ASP A 183 9.88 14.49 -13.02
N ARG A 184 10.02 13.43 -13.80
CA ARG A 184 8.93 12.88 -14.62
C ARG A 184 7.72 12.50 -13.77
N LYS A 185 7.93 12.06 -12.53
CA LYS A 185 6.83 11.71 -11.62
C LYS A 185 5.83 12.86 -11.44
N TYR A 186 6.28 14.11 -11.45
CA TYR A 186 5.40 15.27 -11.30
C TYR A 186 4.51 15.57 -12.53
N VAL A 187 4.81 14.94 -13.67
CA VAL A 187 3.97 14.96 -14.87
C VAL A 187 3.04 13.75 -14.90
N ASP A 188 3.52 12.62 -14.43
CA ASP A 188 2.85 11.33 -14.56
C ASP A 188 1.89 11.03 -13.39
N LEU A 189 2.26 11.35 -12.13
CA LEU A 189 1.38 11.15 -10.96
C LEU A 189 0.04 11.88 -11.08
N PRO A 190 -0.04 13.15 -11.54
CA PRO A 190 -1.32 13.84 -11.70
C PRO A 190 -2.32 13.11 -12.62
N ARG A 191 -1.82 12.32 -13.56
CA ARG A 191 -2.66 11.58 -14.53
C ARG A 191 -3.38 10.39 -13.90
N ILE A 192 -2.83 9.82 -12.82
CA ILE A 192 -3.38 8.63 -12.15
C ILE A 192 -3.88 8.93 -10.74
N ALA A 193 -3.52 10.08 -10.15
CA ALA A 193 -3.98 10.46 -8.82
C ALA A 193 -5.51 10.46 -8.67
N PRO A 194 -6.33 10.84 -9.68
CA PRO A 194 -7.79 10.73 -9.59
C PRO A 194 -8.31 9.29 -9.44
N LEU A 195 -7.50 8.28 -9.78
CA LEU A 195 -7.86 6.86 -9.67
C LEU A 195 -7.48 6.25 -8.31
N ALA A 196 -6.69 6.97 -7.49
CA ALA A 196 -6.12 6.44 -6.27
C ALA A 196 -7.16 6.29 -5.14
N GLU A 197 -7.17 5.12 -4.51
CA GLU A 197 -7.96 4.83 -3.30
C GLU A 197 -7.14 5.06 -2.01
N CYS A 198 -5.83 4.90 -2.09
CA CYS A 198 -4.87 5.14 -1.00
C CYS A 198 -3.50 5.48 -1.60
N THR A 199 -2.60 5.99 -0.76
CA THR A 199 -1.23 6.27 -1.21
C THR A 199 -0.22 5.46 -0.41
N HIS A 200 0.89 5.11 -1.05
CA HIS A 200 2.18 4.96 -0.39
C HIS A 200 2.86 6.32 -0.42
N ALA A 201 2.68 7.06 0.67
CA ALA A 201 3.28 8.38 0.84
C ALA A 201 4.76 8.19 1.20
N LYS A 202 5.58 7.99 0.16
CA LYS A 202 7.02 7.76 0.28
C LYS A 202 7.76 9.08 0.21
N ALA A 203 8.49 9.41 1.28
CA ALA A 203 9.42 10.54 1.31
C ALA A 203 10.85 10.06 1.03
N THR A 204 11.69 10.93 0.48
CA THR A 204 13.13 10.71 0.31
C THR A 204 13.88 11.41 1.43
N PHE A 205 14.88 10.74 2.00
CA PHE A 205 15.80 11.27 3.00
C PHE A 205 17.23 11.22 2.46
N PRO A 206 17.74 12.30 1.88
CA PRO A 206 19.10 12.35 1.33
C PRO A 206 20.19 12.06 2.37
N ALA A 207 19.93 12.37 3.64
CA ALA A 207 20.75 11.98 4.78
C ALA A 207 19.84 11.60 5.98
N PRO A 208 20.35 10.85 6.98
CA PRO A 208 19.57 10.47 8.15
C PRO A 208 18.94 11.67 8.85
N GLY A 209 17.61 11.65 8.97
CA GLY A 209 16.81 12.73 9.57
C GLY A 209 16.59 13.96 8.69
N GLU A 210 17.11 14.00 7.48
CA GLU A 210 16.96 15.11 6.53
C GLU A 210 15.97 14.74 5.43
N MET A 211 14.67 15.00 5.67
CA MET A 211 13.62 14.74 4.69
C MET A 211 13.63 15.78 3.57
N ASP A 212 13.53 15.35 2.30
CA ASP A 212 13.17 16.23 1.18
C ASP A 212 11.69 16.62 1.28
N ARG A 213 11.43 17.65 2.12
CA ARG A 213 10.08 18.17 2.33
C ARG A 213 9.47 18.76 1.07
N THR A 214 10.29 19.30 0.15
CA THR A 214 9.81 19.90 -1.09
C THR A 214 9.22 18.86 -2.01
N ASP A 215 9.94 17.77 -2.25
CA ASP A 215 9.46 16.64 -3.03
C ASP A 215 8.20 16.02 -2.41
N PHE A 216 8.26 15.73 -1.11
CA PHE A 216 7.16 15.07 -0.41
C PHE A 216 5.87 15.91 -0.42
N THR A 217 5.98 17.21 -0.12
CA THR A 217 4.85 18.14 -0.16
C THR A 217 4.25 18.25 -1.57
N ARG A 218 5.10 18.30 -2.61
CA ARG A 218 4.64 18.36 -4.00
C ARG A 218 3.82 17.13 -4.39
N CYS A 219 4.22 15.92 -3.94
CA CYS A 219 3.44 14.70 -4.17
C CYS A 219 2.08 14.72 -3.43
N LEU A 220 2.06 15.23 -2.19
CA LEU A 220 0.82 15.41 -1.43
C LEU A 220 -0.10 16.46 -2.08
N ASP A 221 0.45 17.55 -2.61
CA ASP A 221 -0.30 18.56 -3.34
C ASP A 221 -0.97 17.98 -4.60
N ILE A 222 -0.27 17.13 -5.35
CA ILE A 222 -0.84 16.40 -6.48
C ILE A 222 -2.09 15.60 -6.05
N CYS A 223 -2.02 14.90 -4.93
CA CYS A 223 -3.17 14.16 -4.41
C CYS A 223 -4.32 15.10 -4.01
N ARG A 224 -4.03 16.18 -3.29
CA ARG A 224 -5.01 17.18 -2.90
C ARG A 224 -5.71 17.78 -4.11
N ASP A 225 -4.95 18.19 -5.12
CA ASP A 225 -5.45 18.85 -6.32
C ASP A 225 -6.29 17.89 -7.19
N ALA A 226 -6.01 16.58 -7.12
CA ALA A 226 -6.84 15.52 -7.69
C ALA A 226 -8.11 15.22 -6.88
N GLY A 227 -8.33 15.87 -5.73
CA GLY A 227 -9.48 15.63 -4.87
C GLY A 227 -9.40 14.35 -4.04
N PHE A 228 -8.20 13.81 -3.82
CA PHE A 228 -7.97 12.57 -3.06
C PHE A 228 -8.53 12.66 -1.64
N GLN A 229 -9.25 11.61 -1.23
CA GLN A 229 -9.88 11.48 0.09
C GLN A 229 -9.47 10.21 0.83
N GLY A 230 -8.61 9.39 0.25
CA GLY A 230 -8.12 8.16 0.86
C GLY A 230 -7.10 8.38 1.98
N PRO A 231 -6.64 7.32 2.64
CA PRO A 231 -5.58 7.42 3.62
C PRO A 231 -4.20 7.51 2.95
N HIS A 232 -3.29 8.19 3.65
CA HIS A 232 -1.87 8.20 3.35
C HIS A 232 -1.15 7.17 4.23
N ILE A 233 -0.49 6.20 3.61
CA ILE A 233 0.32 5.20 4.30
C ILE A 233 1.78 5.59 4.12
N LEU A 234 2.45 5.83 5.22
CA LEU A 234 3.83 6.30 5.23
C LEU A 234 4.79 5.17 4.84
N ILE A 235 5.70 5.49 3.92
CA ILE A 235 6.76 4.58 3.46
C ILE A 235 8.12 5.25 3.65
N PHE A 236 8.93 4.64 4.51
CA PHE A 236 10.32 5.02 4.75
C PHE A 236 11.24 3.85 4.39
N SER A 237 12.30 4.10 3.64
CA SER A 237 13.26 3.06 3.22
C SER A 237 14.71 3.55 3.14
N ASP A 238 14.97 4.76 3.57
CA ASP A 238 16.28 5.38 3.54
C ASP A 238 17.10 5.09 4.81
N PRO A 239 18.39 5.45 4.88
CA PRO A 239 19.16 5.38 6.11
C PRO A 239 18.61 6.31 7.19
N GLY A 240 18.57 5.83 8.45
CA GLY A 240 18.10 6.61 9.61
C GLY A 240 17.29 5.79 10.58
N ASP A 241 16.80 6.46 11.62
CA ASP A 241 15.83 5.90 12.56
C ASP A 241 14.44 5.84 11.89
N GLU A 242 13.78 4.67 11.98
CA GLU A 242 12.51 4.43 11.32
C GLU A 242 11.40 5.29 11.92
N TRP A 243 11.29 5.32 13.24
CA TRP A 243 10.20 6.04 13.90
C TRP A 243 10.38 7.56 13.87
N ASP A 244 11.59 8.06 14.07
CA ASP A 244 11.88 9.50 13.97
C ASP A 244 11.57 10.02 12.55
N SER A 245 11.88 9.23 11.51
CA SER A 245 11.59 9.58 10.13
C SER A 245 10.09 9.54 9.83
N LEU A 246 9.39 8.52 10.32
CA LEU A 246 7.94 8.38 10.17
C LEU A 246 7.17 9.49 10.89
N ASP A 247 7.64 9.93 12.06
CA ASP A 247 7.03 11.05 12.79
C ASP A 247 7.19 12.37 12.02
N GLN A 248 8.36 12.63 11.44
CA GLN A 248 8.56 13.78 10.55
C GLN A 248 7.61 13.75 9.34
N MET A 249 7.46 12.59 8.70
CA MET A 249 6.53 12.42 7.57
C MET A 249 5.08 12.63 8.00
N ARG A 250 4.68 12.08 9.17
CA ARG A 250 3.35 12.23 9.73
C ARG A 250 3.00 13.71 9.94
N GLU A 251 3.90 14.53 10.48
CA GLU A 251 3.68 15.96 10.66
C GLU A 251 3.36 16.67 9.34
N VAL A 252 4.06 16.31 8.25
CA VAL A 252 3.82 16.89 6.92
C VAL A 252 2.50 16.41 6.32
N VAL A 253 2.12 15.16 6.56
CA VAL A 253 0.86 14.58 6.01
C VAL A 253 -0.38 15.05 6.77
N LEU A 254 -0.28 15.38 8.05
CA LEU A 254 -1.42 15.75 8.90
C LEU A 254 -2.38 16.78 8.25
N PRO A 255 -1.93 17.90 7.68
CA PRO A 255 -2.82 18.88 7.03
C PRO A 255 -3.61 18.32 5.84
N TYR A 256 -3.06 17.31 5.14
CA TYR A 256 -3.68 16.66 3.99
C TYR A 256 -4.65 15.55 4.39
N ALA A 257 -4.47 14.98 5.55
CA ALA A 257 -5.32 13.93 6.09
C ALA A 257 -6.58 14.48 6.80
N VAL A 258 -6.56 15.72 7.26
CA VAL A 258 -7.75 16.42 7.77
C VAL A 258 -8.63 16.79 6.58
N GLY A 259 -9.82 16.17 6.45
CA GLY A 259 -10.71 16.41 5.32
C GLY A 259 -10.95 17.90 5.11
N THR A 260 -10.76 18.39 3.90
CA THR A 260 -11.23 19.72 3.51
C THR A 260 -12.75 19.72 3.64
N THR A 261 -13.28 20.33 4.69
CA THR A 261 -14.67 20.79 4.68
C THR A 261 -14.78 21.68 3.46
N ARG A 262 -15.46 21.20 2.40
CA ARG A 262 -15.90 22.08 1.32
C ARG A 262 -16.63 23.25 2.00
N ARG A 263 -16.03 24.43 2.00
CA ARG A 263 -16.82 25.64 2.21
C ARG A 263 -17.83 25.67 1.05
N ALA A 264 -19.09 25.40 1.38
CA ALA A 264 -20.19 25.68 0.47
C ALA A 264 -20.11 27.19 0.17
N GLY A 265 -19.74 27.52 -1.06
CA GLY A 265 -19.87 28.83 -1.63
C GLY A 265 -21.20 28.93 -2.35
#